data_6a3e88cdcfdaf25337f543a5b287a186
#
_entry.id   6a3e88cdcfdaf25337f543a5b287a186
#
_cell.length_a   1.000
_cell.length_b   1.000
_cell.length_c   1.000
_cell.angle_alpha   90.00
_cell.angle_beta   90.00
_cell.angle_gamma   90.00
#
_symmetry.space_group_name_H-M   'P 1'
#
loop_
_entity.id
_entity.type
_entity.pdbx_description
1 polymer ?
#
loop_
_entity_poly.entity_id
_entity_poly.type
_entity_poly.pdbx_seq_one_letter_code
_entity_poly.pdbx_strand_id
1 'polypeptide(L)' 'MKMQKVTDSLGLPIVTAYGYNELTIENHKGILSFSDKAVTVRAADSTIKISGSRLEIKEFTKDLIIIAGHLKGVIYEY' A
#
# COMPACT_ATOMS: atom_id res chain seq x y z
N MET A 1 14.71 -11.25 -20.40
CA MET A 1 13.29 -11.39 -20.72
C MET A 1 12.52 -10.23 -20.16
N LYS A 2 11.62 -9.70 -20.95
CA LYS A 2 10.81 -8.58 -20.50
C LYS A 2 9.59 -9.10 -19.74
N MET A 3 9.42 -8.61 -18.53
CA MET A 3 8.29 -9.00 -17.70
C MET A 3 7.06 -8.17 -18.06
N GLN A 4 5.97 -8.84 -18.36
CA GLN A 4 4.71 -8.17 -18.64
C GLN A 4 4.10 -7.68 -17.32
N LYS A 5 3.60 -6.46 -17.31
CA LYS A 5 2.94 -5.92 -16.11
C LYS A 5 1.49 -6.36 -16.06
N VAL A 6 1.29 -7.62 -15.81
CA VAL A 6 -0.05 -8.21 -15.79
C VAL A 6 -0.92 -7.57 -14.71
N THR A 7 -0.31 -7.22 -13.57
CA THR A 7 -1.06 -6.61 -12.47
C THR A 7 -1.71 -5.29 -12.87
N ASP A 8 -1.05 -4.50 -13.70
CA ASP A 8 -1.61 -3.23 -14.17
C ASP A 8 -2.86 -3.48 -15.01
N SER A 9 -2.80 -4.47 -15.91
CA SER A 9 -3.95 -4.81 -16.74
C SER A 9 -5.14 -5.31 -15.95
N LEU A 10 -4.88 -6.00 -14.84
CA LEU A 10 -5.93 -6.55 -13.98
C LEU A 10 -6.37 -5.58 -12.89
N GLY A 11 -5.70 -4.44 -12.76
CA GLY A 11 -6.02 -3.48 -11.74
C GLY A 11 -5.61 -3.91 -10.34
N LEU A 12 -4.73 -4.90 -10.23
CA LEU A 12 -4.28 -5.39 -8.93
C LEU A 12 -3.28 -4.43 -8.30
N PRO A 13 -3.21 -4.39 -6.97
CA PRO A 13 -2.31 -3.48 -6.30
C PRO A 13 -0.86 -3.92 -6.43
N ILE A 14 0.03 -2.94 -6.46
CA ILE A 14 1.47 -3.18 -6.43
C ILE A 14 1.98 -2.55 -5.16
N VAL A 15 2.54 -3.36 -4.28
CA VAL A 15 3.08 -2.91 -3.00
C VAL A 15 4.58 -3.06 -3.03
N THR A 16 5.28 -1.95 -2.81
CA THR A 16 6.74 -1.94 -2.83
C THR A 16 7.25 -1.37 -1.51
N ALA A 17 8.06 -2.13 -0.82
CA ALA A 17 8.68 -1.68 0.42
C ALA A 17 10.14 -1.27 0.16
N TYR A 18 10.53 -0.15 0.74
CA TYR A 18 11.90 0.35 0.66
C TYR A 18 12.48 0.30 2.08
N GLY A 19 13.16 -0.81 2.37
CA GLY A 19 13.63 -1.05 3.73
C GLY A 19 12.47 -1.15 4.70
N TYR A 20 12.61 -0.52 5.85
CA TYR A 20 11.61 -0.57 6.91
C TYR A 20 10.88 0.76 7.09
N ASN A 21 11.22 1.76 6.28
CA ASN A 21 10.81 3.12 6.54
C ASN A 21 9.85 3.71 5.50
N GLU A 22 9.66 3.04 4.38
CA GLU A 22 8.79 3.57 3.35
C GLU A 22 8.16 2.45 2.55
N LEU A 23 6.91 2.67 2.15
CA LEU A 23 6.17 1.69 1.37
C LEU A 23 5.25 2.45 0.41
N THR A 24 5.18 1.95 -0.82
CA THR A 24 4.27 2.53 -1.81
C THR A 24 3.23 1.51 -2.21
N ILE A 25 2.03 1.99 -2.48
CA ILE A 25 0.94 1.16 -2.99
C ILE A 25 0.40 1.81 -4.25
N GLU A 26 0.47 1.10 -5.36
CA GLU A 26 -0.08 1.54 -6.63
C GLU A 26 -1.36 0.77 -6.92
N ASN A 27 -2.25 1.37 -7.69
CA ASN A 27 -3.54 0.77 -8.08
C ASN A 27 -4.44 0.52 -6.87
N HIS A 28 -4.42 1.42 -5.90
CA HIS A 28 -5.32 1.33 -4.76
C HIS A 28 -6.72 1.82 -5.13
N LYS A 29 -7.69 1.52 -4.27
CA LYS A 29 -9.07 1.98 -4.43
C LYS A 29 -9.50 2.88 -3.28
N GLY A 30 -8.54 3.45 -2.57
CA GLY A 30 -8.80 4.40 -1.50
C GLY A 30 -8.29 3.92 -0.15
N ILE A 31 -8.25 4.85 0.79
CA ILE A 31 -7.84 4.57 2.16
C ILE A 31 -9.10 4.37 2.99
N LEU A 32 -9.18 3.26 3.71
CA LEU A 32 -10.31 2.96 4.56
C LEU A 32 -10.15 3.53 5.96
N SER A 33 -8.93 3.49 6.48
CA SER A 33 -8.65 4.04 7.81
C SER A 33 -7.17 4.35 7.93
N PHE A 34 -6.86 5.27 8.83
CA PHE A 34 -5.49 5.71 9.04
C PHE A 34 -5.29 6.06 10.51
N SER A 35 -4.18 5.58 11.05
CA SER A 35 -3.65 6.02 12.32
C SER A 35 -2.13 5.94 12.23
N ASP A 36 -1.44 6.44 13.24
CA ASP A 36 0.02 6.35 13.24
C ASP A 36 0.52 4.91 13.43
N LYS A 37 -0.37 3.97 13.70
CA LYS A 37 -0.01 2.57 13.91
C LYS A 37 -0.53 1.64 12.84
N ALA A 38 -1.49 2.07 12.05
CA ALA A 38 -2.05 1.23 11.01
C ALA A 38 -2.69 2.07 9.92
N VAL A 39 -2.50 1.64 8.68
CA VAL A 39 -3.17 2.21 7.52
C VAL A 39 -3.86 1.06 6.81
N THR A 40 -5.15 1.20 6.54
CA THR A 40 -5.93 0.20 5.83
C THR A 40 -6.33 0.75 4.48
N VAL A 41 -6.00 0.04 3.42
CA VAL A 41 -6.18 0.47 2.05
C VAL A 41 -7.06 -0.54 1.32
N ARG A 42 -8.02 -0.02 0.58
CA ARG A 42 -8.86 -0.88 -0.27
C ARG A 42 -8.15 -1.14 -1.59
N ALA A 43 -8.19 -2.37 -2.06
CA ALA A 43 -7.71 -2.77 -3.37
C ALA A 43 -8.85 -3.44 -4.13
N ALA A 44 -8.60 -3.82 -5.39
CA ALA A 44 -9.64 -4.35 -6.26
C ALA A 44 -10.30 -5.62 -5.69
N ASP A 45 -9.49 -6.50 -5.09
CA ASP A 45 -9.95 -7.80 -4.62
C ASP A 45 -9.62 -8.06 -3.15
N SER A 46 -9.09 -7.06 -2.46
CA SER A 46 -8.60 -7.28 -1.10
C SER A 46 -8.53 -5.97 -0.33
N THR A 47 -8.22 -6.10 0.93
CA THR A 47 -7.88 -4.98 1.79
C THR A 47 -6.45 -5.19 2.25
N ILE A 48 -5.65 -4.14 2.21
CA ILE A 48 -4.24 -4.19 2.60
C ILE A 48 -4.07 -3.40 3.88
N LYS A 49 -3.58 -4.06 4.91
CA LYS A 49 -3.35 -3.42 6.19
C LYS A 49 -1.85 -3.30 6.44
N ILE A 50 -1.38 -2.08 6.60
CA ILE A 50 0.01 -1.78 6.90
C ILE A 50 0.08 -1.44 8.38
N SER A 51 0.91 -2.17 9.12
CA SER A 51 1.09 -1.93 10.55
C SER A 51 2.49 -1.40 10.83
N GLY A 52 2.60 -0.62 11.87
CA GLY A 52 3.89 -0.05 12.26
C GLY A 52 3.75 0.94 13.39
N SER A 53 4.65 1.90 13.43
CA SER A 53 4.58 3.01 14.38
C SER A 53 5.03 4.29 13.70
N ARG A 54 4.45 5.39 14.13
CA ARG A 54 4.73 6.72 13.56
C ARG A 54 4.50 6.75 12.06
N LEU A 55 3.45 6.06 11.61
CA LEU A 55 3.14 6.01 10.20
C LEU A 55 2.56 7.35 9.75
N GLU A 56 2.98 7.79 8.58
CA GLU A 56 2.50 9.00 7.93
C GLU A 56 2.20 8.71 6.48
N ILE A 57 1.16 9.34 5.97
CA ILE A 57 0.87 9.30 4.55
C ILE A 57 1.58 10.48 3.92
N LYS A 58 2.64 10.20 3.16
CA LYS A 58 3.46 11.24 2.54
C LYS A 58 2.87 11.74 1.24
N GLU A 59 2.16 10.87 0.55
CA GLU A 59 1.51 11.24 -0.70
C GLU A 59 0.30 10.36 -0.90
N PHE A 60 -0.77 10.96 -1.40
CA PHE A 60 -2.01 10.25 -1.69
C PHE A 60 -2.57 10.83 -2.98
N THR A 61 -2.50 10.05 -4.03
CA THR A 61 -3.09 10.40 -5.30
C THR A 61 -4.09 9.34 -5.71
N LYS A 62 -4.78 9.55 -6.81
CA LYS A 62 -5.72 8.59 -7.35
C LYS A 62 -5.09 7.22 -7.54
N ASP A 63 -3.81 7.17 -7.90
CA ASP A 63 -3.15 5.91 -8.26
C ASP A 63 -2.09 5.47 -7.28
N LEU A 64 -1.64 6.33 -6.38
CA LEU A 64 -0.45 6.07 -5.56
C LEU A 64 -0.65 6.53 -4.13
N ILE A 65 -0.20 5.71 -3.21
CA ILE A 65 -0.09 6.07 -1.79
C ILE A 65 1.36 5.82 -1.38
N ILE A 66 1.96 6.81 -0.71
CA ILE A 66 3.28 6.64 -0.13
C ILE A 66 3.14 6.75 1.38
N ILE A 67 3.56 5.71 2.07
CA ILE A 67 3.49 5.62 3.54
C ILE A 67 4.91 5.58 4.07
N ALA A 68 5.20 6.43 5.04
CA ALA A 68 6.49 6.45 5.70
C ALA A 68 6.31 6.23 7.20
N GLY A 69 7.37 5.80 7.84
CA GLY A 69 7.36 5.54 9.27
C GLY A 69 8.14 4.29 9.58
N HIS A 70 7.86 3.68 10.73
CA HIS A 70 8.52 2.44 11.10
C HIS A 70 7.57 1.27 10.76
N LEU A 71 7.85 0.61 9.66
CA LEU A 71 6.98 -0.46 9.14
C LEU A 71 7.23 -1.76 9.88
N LYS A 72 6.15 -2.45 10.24
CA LYS A 72 6.24 -3.73 10.95
C LYS A 72 5.64 -4.87 10.14
N GLY A 73 4.63 -4.61 9.35
CA GLY A 73 4.05 -5.70 8.58
C GLY A 73 3.02 -5.23 7.58
N VAL A 74 2.73 -6.10 6.63
CA VAL A 74 1.71 -5.89 5.61
C VAL A 74 0.86 -7.16 5.58
N ILE A 75 -0.46 -7.00 5.67
CA ILE A 75 -1.40 -8.12 5.68
C ILE A 75 -2.42 -7.89 4.58
N TYR A 76 -2.68 -8.92 3.80
CA TYR A 76 -3.71 -8.89 2.77
C TYR A 76 -4.91 -9.69 3.27
N GLU A 77 -6.10 -9.08 3.18
CA GLU A 77 -7.34 -9.73 3.58
C GLU A 77 -8.29 -9.76 2.39
N TYR A 78 -8.71 -10.94 2.05
CA TYR A 78 -9.57 -11.17 0.87
C TYR A 78 -11.02 -11.37 1.24
#